data_7e6b5a67df7a02cb745ccca55ba1d33d
#
_entry.id   7e6b5a67df7a02cb745ccca55ba1d33d
#
_cell.length_a   1.000
_cell.length_b   1.000
_cell.length_c   1.000
_cell.angle_alpha   90.00
_cell.angle_beta   90.00
_cell.angle_gamma   90.00
#
_symmetry.space_group_name_H-M   'P 1'
#
loop_
_entity.id
_entity.type
_entity.pdbx_description
1 polymer ?
#
loop_
_entity_poly.entity_id
_entity_poly.type
_entity_poly.pdbx_seq_one_letter_code
_entity_poly.pdbx_strand_id
1 'polypeptide(L)'
;MDEIMKALKVIPLELDDHKKAIRESGENVTQQVTQNINKILEEKFFALEEKHEKLKEIVDNQEKRISFLEKQARQRNIVFFGIEELESSYDILGKNMLKWLEQNFSVKLTYSDLQEVKRLGKKNDRPRPVVVSFLNLDMKIKIFKQKRALQDTGYYMKEDYPKQVLEKRKQLQEQLKIEREKGNMAFLKYDKLVIPKQTSKRKLSPSPTKPTEDTPKEINTQTKKKNKPQSQHDPMAKRTHSTSERVIKPGMLNFLTNKNTAIDKEISKNKA
;
A
#
# COMPACT_ATOMS: atom_id res chain seq x y z
N MET A 1 22.57 58.20 76.75
CA MET A 1 22.23 56.76 77.07
C MET A 1 20.88 56.39 76.50
N ASP A 2 19.89 57.29 76.46
CA ASP A 2 18.49 57.04 76.00
C ASP A 2 18.38 56.74 74.50
N GLU A 3 19.25 57.35 73.64
CA GLU A 3 19.22 57.08 72.19
C GLU A 3 19.71 55.69 71.86
N ILE A 4 20.71 55.16 72.56
CA ILE A 4 21.21 53.80 72.35
C ILE A 4 20.19 52.78 72.81
N MET A 5 19.47 53.07 73.89
CA MET A 5 18.39 52.20 74.36
C MET A 5 17.17 52.22 73.42
N LYS A 6 16.87 53.30 72.78
CA LYS A 6 15.87 53.39 71.71
C LYS A 6 16.25 52.60 70.46
N ALA A 7 17.52 52.75 69.99
CA ALA A 7 18.03 52.04 68.88
C ALA A 7 18.03 50.50 69.10
N LEU A 8 18.45 50.06 70.30
CA LEU A 8 18.42 48.63 70.68
C LEU A 8 17.02 48.00 70.75
N LYS A 9 15.95 48.80 70.92
CA LYS A 9 14.56 48.33 70.84
C LYS A 9 14.02 48.30 69.39
N VAL A 10 14.55 49.08 68.49
CA VAL A 10 14.10 49.11 67.11
C VAL A 10 14.75 48.03 66.28
N ILE A 11 16.03 47.70 66.51
CA ILE A 11 16.76 46.65 65.75
C ILE A 11 16.02 45.31 65.67
N PRO A 12 15.46 44.74 66.77
CA PRO A 12 14.73 43.46 66.70
C PRO A 12 13.49 43.54 65.83
N LEU A 13 12.77 44.67 65.79
CA LEU A 13 11.58 44.86 64.95
C LEU A 13 11.98 44.95 63.49
N GLU A 14 12.98 45.74 63.17
CA GLU A 14 13.51 45.81 61.80
C GLU A 14 14.04 44.45 61.31
N LEU A 15 14.69 43.69 62.19
CA LEU A 15 15.20 42.36 61.84
C LEU A 15 14.08 41.36 61.56
N ASP A 16 12.94 41.46 62.26
CA ASP A 16 11.78 40.61 62.05
C ASP A 16 11.05 40.98 60.77
N ASP A 17 10.93 42.29 60.45
CA ASP A 17 10.41 42.79 59.21
C ASP A 17 11.26 42.35 58.01
N HIS A 18 12.59 42.41 58.14
CA HIS A 18 13.50 41.92 57.13
C HIS A 18 13.40 40.40 56.92
N LYS A 19 13.28 39.60 57.99
CA LYS A 19 13.05 38.16 57.90
C LYS A 19 11.77 37.84 57.17
N LYS A 20 10.69 38.57 57.46
CA LYS A 20 9.40 38.41 56.78
C LYS A 20 9.50 38.73 55.27
N ALA A 21 10.12 39.87 54.95
CA ALA A 21 10.34 40.30 53.57
C ALA A 21 11.18 39.29 52.77
N ILE A 22 12.23 38.71 53.38
CA ILE A 22 13.06 37.66 52.75
C ILE A 22 12.24 36.39 52.48
N ARG A 23 11.39 35.96 53.44
CA ARG A 23 10.53 34.81 53.28
C ARG A 23 9.52 35.01 52.15
N GLU A 24 8.79 36.12 52.17
CA GLU A 24 7.81 36.47 51.13
C GLU A 24 8.48 36.60 49.74
N SER A 25 9.66 37.19 49.66
CA SER A 25 10.45 37.27 48.43
C SER A 25 10.85 35.89 47.93
N GLY A 26 11.30 34.99 48.83
CA GLY A 26 11.66 33.61 48.52
C GLY A 26 10.49 32.80 47.98
N GLU A 27 9.33 32.92 48.63
CA GLU A 27 8.08 32.25 48.19
C GLU A 27 7.65 32.75 46.78
N ASN A 28 7.72 34.07 46.57
CA ASN A 28 7.35 34.69 45.31
C ASN A 28 8.27 34.26 44.15
N VAL A 29 9.58 34.25 44.40
CA VAL A 29 10.57 33.73 43.42
C VAL A 29 10.33 32.24 43.13
N THR A 30 10.08 31.44 44.15
CA THR A 30 9.80 29.99 43.98
C THR A 30 8.55 29.78 43.12
N GLN A 31 7.47 30.52 43.37
CA GLN A 31 6.24 30.46 42.57
C GLN A 31 6.47 30.85 41.12
N GLN A 32 7.17 31.98 40.90
CA GLN A 32 7.48 32.44 39.55
C GLN A 32 8.34 31.45 38.74
N VAL A 33 9.36 30.90 39.38
CA VAL A 33 10.24 29.87 38.75
C VAL A 33 9.44 28.63 38.42
N THR A 34 8.60 28.16 39.34
CA THR A 34 7.75 26.96 39.13
C THR A 34 6.78 27.20 37.97
N GLN A 35 6.12 28.35 37.93
CA GLN A 35 5.21 28.70 36.82
C GLN A 35 5.93 28.78 35.48
N ASN A 36 7.10 29.40 35.43
CA ASN A 36 7.91 29.51 34.22
C ASN A 36 8.37 28.14 33.73
N ILE A 37 8.85 27.27 34.65
CA ILE A 37 9.24 25.88 34.31
C ILE A 37 8.05 25.11 33.76
N ASN A 38 6.91 25.17 34.43
CA ASN A 38 5.69 24.45 33.96
C ASN A 38 5.29 24.92 32.57
N LYS A 39 5.27 26.24 32.32
CA LYS A 39 4.96 26.79 31.01
C LYS A 39 5.93 26.28 29.91
N ILE A 40 7.24 26.29 30.20
CA ILE A 40 8.24 25.80 29.25
C ILE A 40 8.05 24.29 29.00
N LEU A 41 7.74 23.52 30.05
CA LEU A 41 7.47 22.09 29.90
C LEU A 41 6.23 21.83 29.03
N GLU A 42 5.13 22.51 29.27
CA GLU A 42 3.90 22.40 28.47
C GLU A 42 4.17 22.73 27.00
N GLU A 43 4.87 23.83 26.71
CA GLU A 43 5.25 24.20 25.35
C GLU A 43 6.13 23.11 24.67
N LYS A 44 7.08 22.53 25.43
CA LYS A 44 7.94 21.46 24.93
C LYS A 44 7.17 20.15 24.70
N PHE A 45 6.28 19.78 25.62
CA PHE A 45 5.44 18.59 25.46
C PHE A 45 4.52 18.74 24.24
N PHE A 46 3.87 19.86 24.08
CA PHE A 46 3.02 20.13 22.91
C PHE A 46 3.81 20.04 21.59
N ALA A 47 4.98 20.66 21.54
CA ALA A 47 5.84 20.59 20.36
C ALA A 47 6.35 19.16 20.07
N LEU A 48 6.55 18.36 21.11
CA LEU A 48 6.98 16.98 20.99
C LEU A 48 5.85 16.08 20.48
N GLU A 49 4.65 16.29 20.99
CA GLU A 49 3.44 15.61 20.57
C GLU A 49 3.09 15.89 19.09
N GLU A 50 3.19 17.15 18.67
CA GLU A 50 3.03 17.52 17.26
C GLU A 50 4.05 16.82 16.34
N LYS A 51 5.31 16.78 16.77
CA LYS A 51 6.36 16.05 16.03
C LYS A 51 6.07 14.54 15.99
N HIS A 52 5.62 13.96 17.08
CA HIS A 52 5.27 12.55 17.16
C HIS A 52 4.15 12.19 16.18
N GLU A 53 3.08 12.98 16.15
CA GLU A 53 1.97 12.72 15.24
C GLU A 53 2.39 12.89 13.76
N LYS A 54 3.19 13.90 13.44
CA LYS A 54 3.77 14.05 12.08
C LYS A 54 4.64 12.85 11.69
N LEU A 55 5.48 12.35 12.59
CA LEU A 55 6.33 11.18 12.32
C LEU A 55 5.48 9.93 12.12
N LYS A 56 4.44 9.74 12.90
CA LYS A 56 3.52 8.63 12.78
C LYS A 56 2.80 8.65 11.42
N GLU A 57 2.32 9.80 10.98
CA GLU A 57 1.71 9.96 9.66
C GLU A 57 2.69 9.60 8.54
N ILE A 58 3.96 10.02 8.65
CA ILE A 58 5.01 9.69 7.67
C ILE A 58 5.24 8.18 7.63
N VAL A 59 5.35 7.53 8.81
CA VAL A 59 5.56 6.08 8.90
C VAL A 59 4.38 5.32 8.27
N ASP A 60 3.14 5.67 8.63
CA ASP A 60 1.93 5.06 8.06
C ASP A 60 1.88 5.20 6.52
N ASN A 61 2.30 6.35 6.01
CA ASN A 61 2.36 6.60 4.58
C ASN A 61 3.45 5.75 3.90
N GLN A 62 4.61 5.63 4.54
CA GLN A 62 5.70 4.77 4.04
C GLN A 62 5.29 3.29 4.05
N GLU A 63 4.64 2.80 5.10
CA GLU A 63 4.14 1.42 5.17
C GLU A 63 3.12 1.12 4.06
N LYS A 64 2.20 2.04 3.78
CA LYS A 64 1.25 1.90 2.67
C LYS A 64 1.98 1.82 1.32
N ARG A 65 3.00 2.66 1.12
CA ARG A 65 3.82 2.64 -0.11
C ARG A 65 4.60 1.34 -0.25
N ILE A 66 5.24 0.86 0.81
CA ILE A 66 5.97 -0.42 0.82
C ILE A 66 5.03 -1.56 0.49
N SER A 67 3.88 -1.65 1.17
CA SER A 67 2.87 -2.68 0.91
C SER A 67 2.38 -2.68 -0.54
N PHE A 68 2.21 -1.49 -1.12
CA PHE A 68 1.82 -1.35 -2.53
C PHE A 68 2.92 -1.84 -3.48
N LEU A 69 4.18 -1.44 -3.26
CA LEU A 69 5.31 -1.86 -4.08
C LEU A 69 5.57 -3.37 -3.99
N GLU A 70 5.49 -3.95 -2.78
CA GLU A 70 5.61 -5.38 -2.58
C GLU A 70 4.51 -6.15 -3.32
N LYS A 71 3.27 -5.65 -3.26
CA LYS A 71 2.16 -6.23 -4.00
C LYS A 71 2.39 -6.18 -5.50
N GLN A 72 2.88 -5.06 -6.03
CA GLN A 72 3.22 -4.92 -7.45
C GLN A 72 4.35 -5.87 -7.87
N ALA A 73 5.43 -5.95 -7.08
CA ALA A 73 6.56 -6.82 -7.36
C ALA A 73 6.16 -8.30 -7.42
N ARG A 74 5.20 -8.72 -6.57
CA ARG A 74 4.75 -10.11 -6.47
C ARG A 74 3.51 -10.43 -7.32
N GLN A 75 2.91 -9.44 -7.94
CA GLN A 75 1.65 -9.60 -8.67
C GLN A 75 1.72 -10.63 -9.79
N ARG A 76 2.89 -10.76 -10.42
CA ARG A 76 3.14 -11.68 -11.54
C ARG A 76 3.73 -13.02 -11.11
N ASN A 77 3.88 -13.26 -9.81
CA ASN A 77 4.49 -14.46 -9.27
C ASN A 77 3.45 -15.55 -8.98
N ILE A 78 3.83 -16.80 -9.22
CA ILE A 78 3.16 -17.99 -8.70
C ILE A 78 4.19 -18.82 -7.95
N VAL A 79 3.78 -19.37 -6.81
CA VAL A 79 4.60 -20.30 -6.02
C VAL A 79 4.08 -21.70 -6.25
N PHE A 80 4.93 -22.58 -6.75
CA PHE A 80 4.66 -23.99 -6.99
C PHE A 80 5.31 -24.85 -5.90
N PHE A 81 4.61 -25.86 -5.44
CA PHE A 81 5.04 -26.75 -4.37
C PHE A 81 5.04 -28.20 -4.84
N GLY A 82 5.93 -29.00 -4.28
CA GLY A 82 6.04 -30.43 -4.58
C GLY A 82 6.99 -30.77 -5.73
N ILE A 83 7.57 -29.77 -6.41
CA ILE A 83 8.49 -30.00 -7.54
C ILE A 83 9.85 -30.43 -7.01
N GLU A 84 10.32 -31.61 -7.42
CA GLU A 84 11.59 -32.20 -7.01
C GLU A 84 12.80 -31.29 -7.35
N GLU A 85 13.86 -31.39 -6.54
CA GLU A 85 15.09 -30.61 -6.71
C GLU A 85 16.13 -31.45 -7.46
N LEU A 86 16.00 -31.53 -8.77
CA LEU A 86 16.93 -32.27 -9.65
C LEU A 86 17.88 -31.35 -10.42
N GLU A 87 17.73 -30.05 -10.25
CA GLU A 87 18.53 -29.06 -10.94
C GLU A 87 19.87 -28.78 -10.23
N SER A 88 20.93 -28.64 -11.05
CA SER A 88 22.26 -28.21 -10.58
C SER A 88 22.56 -26.72 -10.87
N SER A 89 21.75 -26.07 -11.71
CA SER A 89 21.92 -24.66 -12.07
C SER A 89 20.61 -23.95 -12.29
N TYR A 90 20.66 -22.61 -12.30
CA TYR A 90 19.53 -21.75 -12.57
C TYR A 90 18.89 -22.01 -13.94
N ASP A 91 19.71 -22.19 -14.98
CA ASP A 91 19.24 -22.46 -16.35
C ASP A 91 18.51 -23.79 -16.46
N ILE A 92 19.00 -24.81 -15.75
CA ILE A 92 18.36 -26.14 -15.69
C ILE A 92 17.02 -26.03 -14.98
N LEU A 93 16.95 -25.29 -13.86
CA LEU A 93 15.69 -25.02 -13.16
C LEU A 93 14.67 -24.34 -14.08
N GLY A 94 15.09 -23.31 -14.82
CA GLY A 94 14.23 -22.59 -15.76
C GLY A 94 13.68 -23.51 -16.86
N LYS A 95 14.54 -24.33 -17.48
CA LYS A 95 14.17 -25.28 -18.53
C LYS A 95 13.25 -26.39 -17.99
N ASN A 96 13.56 -26.92 -16.82
CA ASN A 96 12.71 -27.93 -16.16
C ASN A 96 11.33 -27.36 -15.81
N MET A 97 11.30 -26.14 -15.34
CA MET A 97 10.07 -25.44 -14.99
C MET A 97 9.18 -25.18 -16.22
N LEU A 98 9.77 -24.77 -17.35
CA LEU A 98 9.05 -24.62 -18.61
C LEU A 98 8.42 -25.90 -19.07
N LYS A 99 9.20 -27.01 -19.14
CA LYS A 99 8.69 -28.33 -19.50
C LYS A 99 7.58 -28.77 -18.57
N TRP A 100 7.74 -28.57 -17.26
CA TRP A 100 6.75 -28.93 -16.25
C TRP A 100 5.45 -28.12 -16.43
N LEU A 101 5.54 -26.82 -16.71
CA LEU A 101 4.39 -25.95 -16.98
C LEU A 101 3.65 -26.38 -18.26
N GLU A 102 4.36 -26.69 -19.32
CA GLU A 102 3.76 -27.19 -20.57
C GLU A 102 3.05 -28.55 -20.39
N GLN A 103 3.61 -29.43 -19.60
CA GLN A 103 3.02 -30.74 -19.33
C GLN A 103 1.74 -30.69 -18.49
N ASN A 104 1.70 -29.81 -17.51
CA ASN A 104 0.57 -29.72 -16.56
C ASN A 104 -0.49 -28.69 -16.95
N PHE A 105 -0.11 -27.70 -17.74
CA PHE A 105 -1.02 -26.66 -18.21
C PHE A 105 -0.93 -26.59 -19.74
N SER A 106 -2.03 -26.63 -20.43
CA SER A 106 -2.08 -26.55 -21.89
C SER A 106 -1.67 -25.18 -22.43
N VAL A 107 -0.50 -24.69 -22.01
CA VAL A 107 0.03 -23.36 -22.34
C VAL A 107 1.45 -23.51 -22.88
N LYS A 108 1.67 -23.13 -24.13
CA LYS A 108 3.02 -23.05 -24.69
C LYS A 108 3.72 -21.80 -24.15
N LEU A 109 4.84 -22.01 -23.48
CA LEU A 109 5.66 -20.98 -22.89
C LEU A 109 7.07 -21.01 -23.47
N THR A 110 7.64 -19.84 -23.65
CA THR A 110 9.05 -19.67 -24.02
C THR A 110 9.84 -19.16 -22.80
N TYR A 111 11.14 -19.28 -22.86
CA TYR A 111 12.01 -18.73 -21.80
C TYR A 111 11.82 -17.22 -21.64
N SER A 112 11.49 -16.51 -22.71
CA SER A 112 11.20 -15.07 -22.71
C SER A 112 9.90 -14.69 -21.98
N ASP A 113 8.99 -15.64 -21.71
CA ASP A 113 7.78 -15.39 -20.96
C ASP A 113 8.01 -15.40 -19.45
N LEU A 114 9.18 -15.92 -19.02
CA LEU A 114 9.61 -15.97 -17.63
C LEU A 114 10.58 -14.85 -17.34
N GLN A 115 10.31 -14.08 -16.29
CA GLN A 115 11.22 -13.06 -15.81
C GLN A 115 12.26 -13.66 -14.86
N GLU A 116 11.83 -14.52 -13.95
CA GLU A 116 12.69 -15.13 -12.93
C GLU A 116 12.09 -16.47 -12.47
N VAL A 117 12.95 -17.46 -12.23
CA VAL A 117 12.57 -18.73 -11.60
C VAL A 117 13.55 -19.00 -10.47
N LYS A 118 13.05 -19.18 -9.24
CA LYS A 118 13.91 -19.43 -8.08
C LYS A 118 13.28 -20.34 -7.04
N ARG A 119 14.10 -21.05 -6.29
CA ARG A 119 13.69 -21.81 -5.11
C ARG A 119 13.59 -20.92 -3.89
N LEU A 120 12.56 -21.10 -3.06
CA LEU A 120 12.39 -20.38 -1.81
C LEU A 120 12.89 -21.17 -0.61
N GLY A 121 13.62 -20.48 0.28
CA GLY A 121 14.02 -21.03 1.56
C GLY A 121 15.32 -21.84 1.53
N LYS A 122 15.66 -22.42 2.68
CA LYS A 122 16.85 -23.26 2.86
C LYS A 122 16.54 -24.70 2.41
N LYS A 123 17.54 -25.41 1.90
CA LYS A 123 17.41 -26.82 1.49
C LYS A 123 17.18 -27.68 2.73
N ASN A 124 16.15 -28.49 2.69
CA ASN A 124 15.75 -29.45 3.73
C ASN A 124 15.38 -30.77 3.04
N ASP A 125 14.91 -31.75 3.81
CA ASP A 125 14.46 -33.06 3.31
C ASP A 125 13.26 -32.98 2.34
N ARG A 126 12.50 -31.90 2.38
CA ARG A 126 11.37 -31.65 1.47
C ARG A 126 11.78 -30.70 0.35
N PRO A 127 11.32 -30.94 -0.89
CA PRO A 127 11.63 -30.05 -2.00
C PRO A 127 11.13 -28.65 -1.72
N ARG A 128 12.03 -27.67 -1.94
CA ARG A 128 11.73 -26.26 -1.75
C ARG A 128 10.71 -25.76 -2.79
N PRO A 129 9.78 -24.91 -2.40
CA PRO A 129 8.87 -24.27 -3.35
C PRO A 129 9.62 -23.49 -4.43
N VAL A 130 9.08 -23.51 -5.65
CA VAL A 130 9.60 -22.71 -6.78
C VAL A 130 8.72 -21.50 -6.99
N VAL A 131 9.30 -20.32 -7.00
CA VAL A 131 8.64 -19.10 -7.46
C VAL A 131 8.94 -18.90 -8.92
N VAL A 132 7.91 -18.71 -9.71
CA VAL A 132 7.99 -18.33 -11.11
C VAL A 132 7.39 -16.94 -11.25
N SER A 133 8.21 -15.99 -11.71
CA SER A 133 7.80 -14.64 -12.07
C SER A 133 7.57 -14.59 -13.58
N PHE A 134 6.34 -14.30 -13.98
CA PHE A 134 5.98 -14.18 -15.39
C PHE A 134 6.23 -12.76 -15.89
N LEU A 135 6.66 -12.62 -17.15
CA LEU A 135 6.82 -11.32 -17.76
C LEU A 135 5.46 -10.61 -17.88
N ASN A 136 4.44 -11.34 -18.31
CA ASN A 136 3.09 -10.83 -18.52
C ASN A 136 2.11 -11.32 -17.44
N LEU A 137 1.30 -10.41 -16.92
CA LEU A 137 0.25 -10.73 -15.95
C LEU A 137 -0.81 -11.68 -16.53
N ASP A 138 -1.10 -11.56 -17.83
CA ASP A 138 -2.09 -12.40 -18.52
C ASP A 138 -1.68 -13.89 -18.49
N MET A 139 -0.40 -14.19 -18.71
CA MET A 139 0.14 -15.54 -18.60
C MET A 139 -0.01 -16.11 -17.19
N LYS A 140 0.32 -15.31 -16.18
CA LYS A 140 0.07 -15.71 -14.76
C LYS A 140 -1.38 -16.05 -14.53
N ILE A 141 -2.31 -15.21 -15.02
CA ILE A 141 -3.75 -15.41 -14.82
C ILE A 141 -4.22 -16.68 -15.55
N LYS A 142 -3.77 -16.93 -16.78
CA LYS A 142 -4.11 -18.13 -17.56
C LYS A 142 -3.71 -19.40 -16.82
N ILE A 143 -2.48 -19.46 -16.33
CA ILE A 143 -1.97 -20.60 -15.56
C ILE A 143 -2.73 -20.74 -14.24
N PHE A 144 -2.94 -19.65 -13.52
CA PHE A 144 -3.61 -19.69 -12.22
C PHE A 144 -5.08 -20.13 -12.30
N LYS A 145 -5.77 -19.83 -13.40
CA LYS A 145 -7.13 -20.32 -13.67
C LYS A 145 -7.17 -21.84 -13.83
N GLN A 146 -6.11 -22.43 -14.34
CA GLN A 146 -5.99 -23.88 -14.54
C GLN A 146 -5.52 -24.64 -13.27
N LYS A 147 -5.57 -24.00 -12.10
CA LYS A 147 -5.17 -24.59 -10.82
C LYS A 147 -5.77 -25.99 -10.57
N ARG A 148 -6.95 -26.27 -11.12
CA ARG A 148 -7.61 -27.57 -10.99
C ARG A 148 -6.88 -28.69 -11.74
N ALA A 149 -6.05 -28.38 -12.74
CA ALA A 149 -5.25 -29.35 -13.44
C ALA A 149 -4.21 -30.06 -12.53
N LEU A 150 -3.87 -29.45 -11.40
CA LEU A 150 -2.99 -30.02 -10.38
C LEU A 150 -3.76 -30.82 -9.31
N GLN A 151 -5.09 -30.96 -9.44
CA GLN A 151 -5.87 -31.75 -8.52
C GLN A 151 -5.49 -33.24 -8.72
N ASP A 152 -5.41 -34.00 -7.64
CA ASP A 152 -4.99 -35.40 -7.62
C ASP A 152 -3.51 -35.65 -8.00
N THR A 153 -2.71 -34.59 -8.12
CA THR A 153 -1.25 -34.67 -8.22
C THR A 153 -0.61 -34.30 -6.89
N GLY A 154 0.65 -34.66 -6.68
CA GLY A 154 1.42 -34.19 -5.51
C GLY A 154 1.78 -32.72 -5.55
N TYR A 155 1.35 -31.99 -6.58
CA TYR A 155 1.71 -30.60 -6.81
C TYR A 155 0.57 -29.66 -6.44
N TYR A 156 0.92 -28.47 -5.97
CA TYR A 156 -0.07 -27.39 -5.78
C TYR A 156 0.58 -26.01 -5.99
N MET A 157 -0.25 -25.02 -6.31
CA MET A 157 0.20 -23.66 -6.50
C MET A 157 -0.53 -22.66 -5.61
N LYS A 158 0.19 -21.59 -5.22
CA LYS A 158 -0.35 -20.46 -4.47
C LYS A 158 0.14 -19.13 -5.08
N GLU A 159 -0.57 -18.05 -4.78
CA GLU A 159 -0.07 -16.71 -5.05
C GLU A 159 1.08 -16.37 -4.10
N ASP A 160 2.03 -15.60 -4.58
CA ASP A 160 3.14 -15.09 -3.78
C ASP A 160 2.69 -13.85 -2.99
N TYR A 161 2.61 -14.01 -1.68
CA TYR A 161 2.23 -12.93 -0.77
C TYR A 161 3.40 -12.53 0.13
N PRO A 162 3.52 -11.23 0.49
CA PRO A 162 4.43 -10.78 1.53
C PRO A 162 4.17 -11.48 2.87
N LYS A 163 5.19 -11.60 3.70
CA LYS A 163 5.10 -12.28 5.00
C LYS A 163 4.00 -11.71 5.89
N GLN A 164 3.88 -10.37 5.96
CA GLN A 164 2.84 -9.69 6.72
C GLN A 164 1.43 -10.08 6.25
N VAL A 165 1.23 -10.20 4.93
CA VAL A 165 -0.05 -10.62 4.36
C VAL A 165 -0.35 -12.08 4.71
N LEU A 166 0.66 -12.97 4.68
CA LEU A 166 0.50 -14.37 5.08
C LEU A 166 0.11 -14.51 6.55
N GLU A 167 0.69 -13.71 7.44
CA GLU A 167 0.34 -13.68 8.85
C GLU A 167 -1.09 -13.19 9.08
N LYS A 168 -1.49 -12.09 8.44
CA LYS A 168 -2.89 -11.62 8.49
C LYS A 168 -3.88 -12.66 7.94
N ARG A 169 -3.54 -13.33 6.83
CA ARG A 169 -4.36 -14.40 6.27
C ARG A 169 -4.51 -15.58 7.23
N LYS A 170 -3.46 -15.92 7.97
CA LYS A 170 -3.51 -16.98 8.99
C LYS A 170 -4.48 -16.61 10.12
N GLN A 171 -4.42 -15.36 10.61
CA GLN A 171 -5.36 -14.87 11.64
C GLN A 171 -6.81 -14.86 11.15
N LEU A 172 -7.05 -14.46 9.89
CA LEU A 172 -8.38 -14.43 9.30
C LEU A 172 -8.94 -15.81 8.93
N GLN A 173 -8.12 -16.86 9.00
CA GLN A 173 -8.55 -18.22 8.61
C GLN A 173 -9.59 -18.81 9.57
N GLU A 174 -9.51 -18.47 10.84
CA GLU A 174 -10.50 -18.87 11.84
C GLU A 174 -11.85 -18.18 11.60
N GLN A 175 -11.80 -16.87 11.36
CA GLN A 175 -13.01 -16.10 11.02
C GLN A 175 -13.64 -16.62 9.71
N LEU A 176 -12.83 -16.98 8.72
CA LEU A 176 -13.29 -17.58 7.48
C LEU A 176 -14.05 -18.90 7.71
N LYS A 177 -13.56 -19.75 8.62
CA LYS A 177 -14.24 -21.00 9.00
C LYS A 177 -15.59 -20.70 9.64
N ILE A 178 -15.62 -19.83 10.63
CA ILE A 178 -16.86 -19.44 11.35
C ILE A 178 -17.91 -18.90 10.36
N GLU A 179 -17.50 -18.04 9.42
CA GLU A 179 -18.45 -17.49 8.44
C GLU A 179 -18.97 -18.54 7.47
N ARG A 180 -18.17 -19.52 7.10
CA ARG A 180 -18.61 -20.66 6.27
C ARG A 180 -19.52 -21.60 7.01
N GLU A 181 -19.29 -21.85 8.30
CA GLU A 181 -20.18 -22.64 9.17
C GLU A 181 -21.54 -21.98 9.35
N LYS A 182 -21.59 -20.64 9.36
CA LYS A 182 -22.85 -19.87 9.32
C LYS A 182 -23.58 -19.92 7.97
N GLY A 183 -23.02 -20.64 6.97
CA GLY A 183 -23.59 -20.72 5.63
C GLY A 183 -23.26 -19.54 4.71
N ASN A 184 -22.43 -18.61 5.13
CA ASN A 184 -22.04 -17.47 4.31
C ASN A 184 -20.97 -17.89 3.28
N MET A 185 -21.12 -17.42 2.04
CA MET A 185 -20.05 -17.54 1.04
C MET A 185 -18.93 -16.56 1.37
N ALA A 186 -17.91 -17.01 2.11
CA ALA A 186 -16.78 -16.20 2.50
C ALA A 186 -15.49 -16.67 1.83
N PHE A 187 -14.62 -15.73 1.44
CA PHE A 187 -13.30 -16.01 0.90
C PHE A 187 -12.29 -14.91 1.28
N LEU A 188 -11.01 -15.27 1.30
CA LEU A 188 -9.92 -14.32 1.57
C LEU A 188 -9.44 -13.70 0.25
N LYS A 189 -9.58 -12.40 0.12
CA LYS A 189 -9.03 -11.63 -1.00
C LYS A 189 -7.86 -10.79 -0.50
N TYR A 190 -6.64 -11.17 -0.88
CA TYR A 190 -5.38 -10.60 -0.41
C TYR A 190 -5.29 -10.70 1.13
N ASP A 191 -5.45 -9.63 1.87
CA ASP A 191 -5.38 -9.52 3.34
C ASP A 191 -6.75 -9.26 4.01
N LYS A 192 -7.85 -9.46 3.27
CA LYS A 192 -9.21 -9.14 3.73
C LYS A 192 -10.15 -10.33 3.58
N LEU A 193 -11.03 -10.49 4.56
CA LEU A 193 -12.17 -11.38 4.47
C LEU A 193 -13.28 -10.69 3.67
N VAL A 194 -13.75 -11.33 2.62
CA VAL A 194 -14.83 -10.83 1.76
C VAL A 194 -16.01 -11.78 1.87
N ILE A 195 -17.13 -11.24 2.31
CA ILE A 195 -18.43 -11.91 2.33
C ILE A 195 -19.28 -11.21 1.28
N PRO A 196 -19.50 -11.82 0.09
CA PRO A 196 -20.35 -11.22 -0.91
C PRO A 196 -21.77 -11.14 -0.37
N LYS A 197 -22.35 -9.95 -0.39
CA LYS A 197 -23.77 -9.79 -0.11
C LYS A 197 -24.52 -10.60 -1.18
N GLN A 198 -25.41 -11.47 -0.78
CA GLN A 198 -26.31 -12.14 -1.72
C GLN A 198 -27.22 -11.05 -2.33
N THR A 199 -26.81 -10.50 -3.46
CA THR A 199 -27.73 -9.76 -4.31
C THR A 199 -28.68 -10.81 -4.83
N SER A 200 -29.94 -10.77 -4.36
CA SER A 200 -31.02 -11.55 -4.92
C SER A 200 -30.94 -11.40 -6.45
N LYS A 201 -30.68 -12.51 -7.14
CA LYS A 201 -30.73 -12.54 -8.60
C LYS A 201 -32.11 -11.98 -8.94
N ARG A 202 -32.18 -10.83 -9.60
CA ARG A 202 -33.42 -10.39 -10.22
C ARG A 202 -33.87 -11.55 -11.09
N LYS A 203 -34.99 -12.19 -10.70
CA LYS A 203 -35.69 -13.13 -11.56
C LYS A 203 -36.02 -12.32 -12.79
N LEU A 204 -35.36 -12.59 -13.91
CA LEU A 204 -35.83 -12.16 -15.20
C LEU A 204 -37.22 -12.79 -15.34
N SER A 205 -38.24 -11.95 -15.38
CA SER A 205 -39.59 -12.38 -15.74
C SER A 205 -39.48 -13.06 -17.09
N PRO A 206 -40.05 -14.27 -17.28
CA PRO A 206 -40.07 -14.89 -18.59
C PRO A 206 -40.85 -13.95 -19.55
N SER A 207 -40.22 -13.61 -20.67
CA SER A 207 -40.92 -12.90 -21.75
C SER A 207 -42.16 -13.68 -22.18
N PRO A 208 -43.31 -13.02 -22.37
CA PRO A 208 -44.49 -13.73 -22.81
C PRO A 208 -44.26 -14.29 -24.21
N THR A 209 -44.27 -15.61 -24.30
CA THR A 209 -44.36 -16.37 -25.55
C THR A 209 -45.67 -15.99 -26.25
N LYS A 210 -45.59 -15.38 -27.42
CA LYS A 210 -46.71 -15.23 -28.33
C LYS A 210 -47.04 -16.57 -28.97
N PRO A 211 -48.33 -16.93 -29.09
CA PRO A 211 -48.72 -18.14 -29.81
C PRO A 211 -48.53 -17.94 -31.32
N THR A 212 -48.02 -18.98 -31.94
CA THR A 212 -47.97 -19.18 -33.37
C THR A 212 -49.39 -19.36 -33.91
N GLU A 213 -49.83 -18.54 -34.86
CA GLU A 213 -50.87 -18.90 -35.81
C GLU A 213 -50.36 -18.62 -37.23
N ASP A 214 -50.38 -19.66 -38.00
CA ASP A 214 -50.13 -19.70 -39.44
C ASP A 214 -51.25 -18.98 -40.20
N THR A 215 -50.89 -18.13 -41.16
CA THR A 215 -51.46 -18.09 -42.51
C THR A 215 -50.81 -16.98 -43.36
N PRO A 216 -50.65 -17.22 -44.69
CA PRO A 216 -49.86 -16.33 -45.53
C PRO A 216 -50.79 -15.33 -46.30
N LYS A 217 -50.29 -14.11 -46.53
CA LYS A 217 -50.60 -13.32 -47.77
C LYS A 217 -49.86 -11.99 -47.82
N GLU A 218 -49.12 -11.90 -48.92
CA GLU A 218 -48.99 -10.78 -49.88
C GLU A 218 -48.58 -9.37 -49.41
N ILE A 219 -47.40 -9.01 -49.85
CA ILE A 219 -47.02 -7.82 -50.64
C ILE A 219 -47.70 -6.50 -50.28
N ASN A 220 -46.96 -5.55 -49.69
CA ASN A 220 -46.78 -4.25 -50.35
C ASN A 220 -45.64 -3.43 -49.73
N THR A 221 -44.84 -2.95 -50.64
CA THR A 221 -43.82 -1.92 -50.59
C THR A 221 -44.28 -0.66 -49.87
N GLN A 222 -43.47 -0.11 -48.96
CA GLN A 222 -43.11 1.30 -49.02
C GLN A 222 -41.94 1.65 -48.10
N THR A 223 -40.90 2.07 -48.75
CA THR A 223 -39.71 2.76 -48.32
C THR A 223 -39.99 4.01 -47.48
N LYS A 224 -39.32 4.14 -46.34
CA LYS A 224 -38.92 5.47 -45.83
C LYS A 224 -37.47 5.42 -45.32
N LYS A 225 -36.60 5.89 -46.18
CA LYS A 225 -35.24 6.32 -45.89
C LYS A 225 -35.29 7.49 -44.90
N LYS A 226 -34.48 7.46 -43.86
CA LYS A 226 -34.01 8.69 -43.20
C LYS A 226 -32.50 8.76 -43.24
N ASN A 227 -32.10 9.85 -43.86
CA ASN A 227 -30.80 10.23 -44.29
C ASN A 227 -29.81 10.44 -43.14
N LYS A 228 -28.59 10.00 -43.40
CA LYS A 228 -27.36 10.38 -42.74
C LYS A 228 -26.77 11.55 -43.52
N PRO A 229 -26.36 12.67 -42.93
CA PRO A 229 -25.58 13.63 -43.67
C PRO A 229 -24.10 13.21 -43.69
N GLN A 230 -23.64 13.03 -44.87
CA GLN A 230 -22.25 13.00 -45.29
C GLN A 230 -21.75 14.45 -45.33
N SER A 231 -20.65 14.79 -44.72
CA SER A 231 -19.92 16.01 -45.03
C SER A 231 -18.58 15.65 -45.64
N GLN A 232 -18.37 16.30 -46.75
CA GLN A 232 -17.37 16.16 -47.75
C GLN A 232 -15.97 16.57 -47.28
N HIS A 233 -14.99 15.95 -47.90
CA HIS A 233 -13.63 16.41 -48.04
C HIS A 233 -13.52 17.83 -48.59
N ASP A 234 -12.59 18.61 -48.01
CA ASP A 234 -11.78 19.52 -48.82
C ASP A 234 -10.38 19.74 -48.14
N PRO A 235 -9.33 19.96 -48.92
CA PRO A 235 -7.98 19.83 -48.46
C PRO A 235 -7.29 21.20 -48.30
N MET A 236 -6.16 21.16 -47.56
CA MET A 236 -5.16 22.21 -47.50
C MET A 236 -5.44 23.50 -46.75
N ALA A 237 -4.99 23.56 -45.51
CA ALA A 237 -4.56 24.83 -44.92
C ALA A 237 -3.29 24.65 -44.07
N LYS A 238 -2.38 25.53 -44.37
CA LYS A 238 -1.01 25.72 -43.96
C LYS A 238 -0.76 25.60 -42.43
N ARG A 239 0.36 24.93 -42.09
CA ARG A 239 1.01 24.99 -40.78
C ARG A 239 1.34 26.44 -40.40
N THR A 240 0.78 26.95 -39.34
CA THR A 240 1.33 28.05 -38.55
C THR A 240 1.84 27.48 -37.24
N HIS A 241 3.13 27.68 -37.00
CA HIS A 241 3.77 27.40 -35.72
C HIS A 241 3.22 28.35 -34.67
N SER A 242 2.48 27.82 -33.69
CA SER A 242 2.20 28.51 -32.43
C SER A 242 3.10 27.87 -31.35
N THR A 243 4.11 28.60 -30.96
CA THR A 243 4.92 28.33 -29.77
C THR A 243 4.06 28.59 -28.55
N SER A 244 3.43 27.56 -27.99
CA SER A 244 2.90 27.62 -26.64
C SER A 244 4.00 27.22 -25.67
N GLU A 245 4.41 28.15 -24.83
CA GLU A 245 5.27 27.92 -23.67
C GLU A 245 4.64 26.82 -22.80
N ARG A 246 5.26 25.64 -22.83
CA ARG A 246 4.96 24.57 -21.88
C ARG A 246 5.59 24.95 -20.55
N VAL A 247 4.76 25.30 -19.59
CA VAL A 247 5.11 25.31 -18.17
C VAL A 247 5.59 23.89 -17.82
N ILE A 248 6.89 23.72 -17.72
CA ILE A 248 7.54 22.49 -17.28
C ILE A 248 7.26 22.36 -15.80
N LYS A 249 6.36 21.43 -15.42
CA LYS A 249 6.23 21.02 -14.03
C LYS A 249 7.59 20.48 -13.57
N PRO A 250 8.10 20.87 -12.38
CA PRO A 250 9.40 20.41 -11.90
C PRO A 250 9.38 18.88 -11.80
N GLY A 251 10.21 18.25 -12.61
CA GLY A 251 10.35 16.80 -12.60
C GLY A 251 11.05 16.33 -11.33
N MET A 252 10.85 15.06 -11.02
CA MET A 252 11.35 14.33 -9.85
C MET A 252 12.89 14.41 -9.63
N LEU A 253 13.65 14.88 -10.61
CA LEU A 253 15.11 15.03 -10.56
C LEU A 253 15.58 16.20 -9.69
N ASN A 254 14.75 17.22 -9.47
CA ASN A 254 15.12 18.34 -8.60
C ASN A 254 15.07 17.98 -7.09
N PHE A 255 14.54 16.82 -6.74
CA PHE A 255 14.49 16.37 -5.34
C PHE A 255 15.80 15.69 -4.89
N LEU A 256 16.64 15.24 -5.83
CA LEU A 256 17.90 14.55 -5.52
C LEU A 256 19.10 15.51 -5.42
N THR A 257 19.03 16.71 -6.00
CA THR A 257 20.14 17.66 -6.01
C THR A 257 20.21 18.59 -4.78
N ASN A 258 19.14 18.66 -3.98
CA ASN A 258 19.07 19.59 -2.84
C ASN A 258 19.50 19.00 -1.48
N LYS A 259 19.94 17.73 -1.43
CA LYS A 259 20.40 17.12 -0.14
C LYS A 259 21.89 17.18 0.09
N ASN A 260 22.72 17.49 -0.90
CA ASN A 260 24.18 17.46 -0.74
C ASN A 260 24.82 18.80 -0.38
N THR A 261 24.05 19.91 -0.35
CA THR A 261 24.60 21.23 0.00
C THR A 261 24.43 21.64 1.47
N ALA A 262 23.68 20.86 2.27
CA ALA A 262 23.48 21.15 3.68
C ALA A 262 24.50 20.44 4.60
N ILE A 263 25.11 19.33 4.17
CA ILE A 263 26.05 18.56 4.99
C ILE A 263 27.46 19.12 4.93
N ASP A 264 27.87 19.74 3.82
CA ASP A 264 29.21 20.33 3.68
C ASP A 264 29.42 21.64 4.42
N LYS A 265 28.36 22.29 4.90
CA LYS A 265 28.46 23.54 5.68
C LYS A 265 28.62 23.33 7.17
N GLU A 266 28.32 22.17 7.73
CA GLU A 266 28.56 21.87 9.14
C GLU A 266 29.93 21.32 9.45
N ILE A 267 30.61 20.68 8.46
CA ILE A 267 31.95 20.09 8.65
C ILE A 267 33.04 21.17 8.62
N SER A 268 32.82 22.31 7.99
CA SER A 268 33.80 23.40 7.95
C SER A 268 33.76 24.35 9.15
N LYS A 269 32.80 24.23 10.08
CA LYS A 269 32.73 25.03 11.31
C LYS A 269 33.37 24.40 12.55
N ASN A 270 33.76 23.13 12.49
CA ASN A 270 34.38 22.41 13.61
C ASN A 270 35.88 22.19 13.42
N LYS A 271 36.56 22.96 12.53
CA LYS A 271 38.03 22.94 12.34
C LYS A 271 38.62 24.34 12.33
N ALA A 272 38.18 25.22 13.22
CA ALA A 272 38.84 26.46 13.51
C ALA A 272 38.88 26.64 15.03
#